data_c616893b9d75dd5529ea446308f54d7a
#
_entry.id   c616893b9d75dd5529ea446308f54d7a
#
_cell.length_a   1.000
_cell.length_b   1.000
_cell.length_c   1.000
_cell.angle_alpha   90.00
_cell.angle_beta   90.00
_cell.angle_gamma   90.00
#
_symmetry.space_group_name_H-M   'P 1'
#
loop_
_entity.id
_entity.type
_entity.pdbx_description
1 polymer ?
#
loop_
_entity_poly.entity_id
_entity_poly.type
_entity_poly.pdbx_seq_one_letter_code
_entity_poly.pdbx_strand_id
1 'polypeptide(L)'
;MFDIQIFLILRSLNESARFMLLLEELIIDSDGDMPIGSGIVAGFDDDKNFAVVLDYTDYETGYNRKTWAVVEKEDALAMADYLKVRLTSLPKEILERFGDWSDIAVPSEVEAVFKDILDFMISCGVRYQLKSNR
;
A
#
# COMPACT_ATOMS: atom_id res chain seq x y z
N MET A 1 15.23 -13.89 21.96
CA MET A 1 15.18 -15.06 21.11
C MET A 1 13.86 -15.13 20.35
N PHE A 2 13.93 -15.56 19.16
CA PHE A 2 12.76 -15.73 18.32
C PHE A 2 12.15 -17.10 18.64
N ASP A 3 11.04 -17.13 19.34
CA ASP A 3 10.46 -18.39 19.76
C ASP A 3 9.51 -18.95 18.69
N ILE A 4 9.11 -20.19 18.91
CA ILE A 4 8.29 -20.88 17.93
C ILE A 4 6.87 -20.30 17.84
N GLN A 5 6.38 -19.73 18.92
CA GLN A 5 5.07 -19.09 18.93
C GLN A 5 5.04 -17.91 17.98
N ILE A 6 6.06 -17.06 18.08
CA ILE A 6 6.17 -15.90 17.20
C ILE A 6 6.34 -16.36 15.76
N PHE A 7 7.15 -17.41 15.56
CA PHE A 7 7.34 -17.95 14.22
C PHE A 7 6.03 -18.46 13.63
N LEU A 8 5.22 -19.17 14.42
CA LEU A 8 3.94 -19.68 13.94
C LEU A 8 2.95 -18.57 13.64
N ILE A 9 2.97 -17.52 14.45
CA ILE A 9 2.15 -16.35 14.19
C ILE A 9 2.56 -15.71 12.88
N LEU A 10 3.83 -15.51 12.67
CA LEU A 10 4.34 -14.95 11.43
C LEU A 10 4.01 -15.84 10.25
N ARG A 11 4.09 -17.14 10.43
CA ARG A 11 3.76 -18.07 9.37
C ARG A 11 2.29 -18.04 9.03
N SER A 12 1.43 -17.93 10.03
CA SER A 12 0.00 -17.84 9.75
C SER A 12 -0.33 -16.53 9.04
N LEU A 13 0.43 -15.49 9.32
CA LEU A 13 0.30 -14.21 8.63
C LEU A 13 0.96 -14.23 7.27
N ASN A 14 1.87 -15.18 7.03
CA ASN A 14 2.65 -15.18 5.80
C ASN A 14 1.84 -15.38 4.55
N GLU A 15 0.69 -15.97 4.66
CA GLU A 15 -0.17 -16.07 3.50
C GLU A 15 -0.59 -14.67 3.07
N SER A 16 -0.75 -13.77 4.05
CA SER A 16 -0.89 -12.35 3.77
C SER A 16 0.46 -11.68 3.69
N ALA A 17 1.39 -12.07 4.57
CA ALA A 17 2.68 -11.40 4.70
C ALA A 17 3.58 -11.53 3.48
N ARG A 18 3.40 -12.57 2.67
CA ARG A 18 4.16 -12.67 1.42
C ARG A 18 3.84 -11.53 0.45
N PHE A 19 2.76 -10.79 0.73
CA PHE A 19 2.42 -9.58 -0.01
C PHE A 19 2.82 -8.33 0.75
N MET A 20 3.48 -8.51 1.92
CA MET A 20 3.93 -7.40 2.72
C MET A 20 5.11 -6.72 2.04
N LEU A 21 5.07 -5.41 2.03
CA LEU A 21 6.11 -4.60 1.43
C LEU A 21 7.19 -4.27 2.46
N LEU A 22 8.38 -4.03 1.97
CA LEU A 22 9.46 -3.52 2.81
C LEU A 22 9.17 -2.06 3.16
N LEU A 23 9.47 -1.66 4.40
CA LEU A 23 9.23 -0.31 4.90
C LEU A 23 7.78 0.11 4.71
N GLU A 24 6.87 -0.84 4.88
CA GLU A 24 5.46 -0.64 4.60
C GLU A 24 4.82 0.35 5.57
N GLU A 25 3.99 1.24 5.03
CA GLU A 25 3.17 2.15 5.81
C GLU A 25 1.71 1.93 5.42
N LEU A 26 0.86 1.85 6.42
CA LEU A 26 -0.59 1.81 6.20
C LEU A 26 -1.08 3.23 6.01
N ILE A 27 -1.62 3.51 4.83
CA ILE A 27 -2.03 4.86 4.47
C ILE A 27 -3.46 5.13 4.94
N ILE A 28 -4.37 4.22 4.63
CA ILE A 28 -5.77 4.35 5.01
C ILE A 28 -6.39 2.96 5.06
N ASP A 29 -7.35 2.80 5.93
CA ASP A 29 -8.08 1.55 6.05
C ASP A 29 -9.56 1.88 6.27
N SER A 30 -10.43 1.02 5.78
CA SER A 30 -11.85 1.21 5.95
C SER A 30 -12.32 0.66 7.29
N ASP A 31 -13.57 0.96 7.63
CA ASP A 31 -14.19 0.46 8.85
C ASP A 31 -14.24 -1.07 8.84
N GLY A 32 -13.62 -1.69 9.84
CA GLY A 32 -13.55 -3.14 9.95
C GLY A 32 -14.88 -3.82 10.24
N ASP A 33 -15.89 -3.06 10.61
CA ASP A 33 -17.23 -3.62 10.88
C ASP A 33 -18.07 -3.75 9.62
N MET A 34 -17.58 -3.27 8.49
CA MET A 34 -18.31 -3.37 7.23
C MET A 34 -18.07 -4.73 6.55
N PRO A 35 -19.04 -5.22 5.79
CA PRO A 35 -18.84 -6.49 5.07
C PRO A 35 -17.77 -6.42 4.00
N ILE A 36 -17.43 -5.23 3.53
CA ILE A 36 -16.37 -5.02 2.57
C ILE A 36 -15.30 -4.15 3.22
N GLY A 37 -14.07 -4.65 3.19
CA GLY A 37 -12.92 -3.90 3.67
C GLY A 37 -12.07 -3.42 2.50
N SER A 38 -11.45 -2.27 2.67
CA SER A 38 -10.51 -1.74 1.69
C SER A 38 -9.42 -0.97 2.43
N GLY A 39 -8.22 -1.02 1.88
CA GLY A 39 -7.10 -0.31 2.50
C GLY A 39 -6.02 -0.02 1.48
N ILE A 40 -5.12 0.87 1.85
CA ILE A 40 -3.98 1.23 1.02
C ILE A 40 -2.72 1.13 1.86
N VAL A 41 -1.71 0.47 1.32
CA VAL A 41 -0.38 0.43 1.91
C VAL A 41 0.63 0.92 0.86
N ALA A 42 1.74 1.44 1.32
CA ALA A 42 2.83 1.86 0.46
C ALA A 42 4.13 1.30 1.02
N GLY A 43 5.03 0.89 0.14
CA GLY A 43 6.30 0.30 0.54
C GLY A 43 7.10 -0.11 -0.68
N PHE A 44 8.00 -1.07 -0.50
CA PHE A 44 8.87 -1.56 -1.58
C PHE A 44 8.65 -3.06 -1.76
N ASP A 45 8.62 -3.49 -3.00
CA ASP A 45 8.51 -4.91 -3.31
C ASP A 45 9.88 -5.61 -3.20
N ASP A 46 9.93 -6.90 -3.49
CA ASP A 46 11.15 -7.69 -3.37
C ASP A 46 12.24 -7.24 -4.33
N ASP A 47 11.86 -6.60 -5.42
CA ASP A 47 12.80 -6.03 -6.40
C ASP A 47 13.18 -4.60 -6.07
N LYS A 48 12.71 -4.11 -4.92
CA LYS A 48 12.96 -2.76 -4.42
C LYS A 48 12.33 -1.67 -5.27
N ASN A 49 11.29 -2.02 -5.99
CA ASN A 49 10.44 -1.04 -6.66
C ASN A 49 9.47 -0.46 -5.64
N PHE A 50 9.16 0.81 -5.78
CA PHE A 50 8.18 1.44 -4.91
C PHE A 50 6.78 0.99 -5.34
N ALA A 51 5.95 0.64 -4.37
CA ALA A 51 4.61 0.13 -4.66
C ALA A 51 3.58 0.76 -3.73
N VAL A 52 2.44 1.10 -4.31
CA VAL A 52 1.26 1.50 -3.56
C VAL A 52 0.18 0.48 -3.89
N VAL A 53 -0.39 -0.11 -2.88
CA VAL A 53 -1.29 -1.26 -3.06
C VAL A 53 -2.66 -0.95 -2.47
N LEU A 54 -3.67 -1.09 -3.31
CA LEU A 54 -5.07 -1.02 -2.89
C LEU A 54 -5.58 -2.44 -2.66
N ASP A 55 -6.06 -2.71 -1.46
CA ASP A 55 -6.63 -3.99 -1.10
C ASP A 55 -8.14 -3.85 -1.00
N TYR A 56 -8.85 -4.85 -1.50
CA TYR A 56 -10.30 -4.94 -1.43
C TYR A 56 -10.66 -6.35 -1.02
N THR A 57 -11.46 -6.47 0.03
CA THR A 57 -11.88 -7.77 0.53
C THR A 57 -13.38 -7.77 0.81
N ASP A 58 -14.07 -8.75 0.26
CA ASP A 58 -15.46 -9.02 0.62
C ASP A 58 -15.43 -10.17 1.64
N TYR A 59 -15.72 -9.84 2.89
CA TYR A 59 -15.62 -10.81 3.98
C TYR A 59 -16.72 -11.87 3.94
N GLU A 60 -17.82 -11.60 3.27
CA GLU A 60 -18.90 -12.57 3.16
C GLU A 60 -18.58 -13.67 2.16
N THR A 61 -17.96 -13.33 1.04
CA THR A 61 -17.64 -14.28 -0.02
C THR A 61 -16.21 -14.76 0.02
N GLY A 62 -15.34 -14.07 0.75
CA GLY A 62 -13.92 -14.35 0.76
C GLY A 62 -13.19 -13.82 -0.47
N TYR A 63 -13.86 -13.06 -1.32
CA TYR A 63 -13.22 -12.47 -2.49
C TYR A 63 -12.21 -11.43 -2.05
N ASN A 64 -11.00 -11.52 -2.58
CA ASN A 64 -9.94 -10.54 -2.32
C ASN A 64 -9.26 -10.16 -3.62
N ARG A 65 -9.01 -8.89 -3.77
CA ARG A 65 -8.30 -8.36 -4.93
C ARG A 65 -7.32 -7.30 -4.46
N LYS A 66 -6.10 -7.39 -4.95
CA LYS A 66 -5.09 -6.37 -4.72
C LYS A 66 -4.74 -5.72 -6.04
N THR A 67 -4.68 -4.40 -6.04
CA THR A 67 -4.24 -3.62 -7.18
C THR A 67 -2.94 -2.93 -6.79
N TRP A 68 -1.89 -3.21 -7.53
CA TRP A 68 -0.55 -2.71 -7.26
C TRP A 68 -0.21 -1.63 -8.26
N ALA A 69 0.20 -0.47 -7.78
CA ALA A 69 0.82 0.55 -8.62
C ALA A 69 2.31 0.47 -8.34
N VAL A 70 3.07 -0.02 -9.30
CA VAL A 70 4.50 -0.29 -9.14
C VAL A 70 5.30 0.75 -9.90
N VAL A 71 6.19 1.43 -9.19
CA VAL A 71 7.11 2.42 -9.75
C VAL A 71 8.50 1.81 -9.74
N GLU A 72 9.11 1.69 -10.92
CA GLU A 72 10.45 1.12 -11.01
C GLU A 72 11.44 1.94 -10.21
N LYS A 73 12.50 1.28 -9.77
CA LYS A 73 13.48 1.88 -8.87
C LYS A 73 14.04 3.21 -9.39
N GLU A 74 14.35 3.29 -10.66
CA GLU A 74 14.88 4.51 -11.25
C GLU A 74 13.89 5.66 -11.16
N ASP A 75 12.62 5.37 -11.45
CA ASP A 75 11.57 6.38 -11.34
C ASP A 75 11.30 6.73 -9.88
N ALA A 76 11.39 5.76 -8.99
CA ALA A 76 11.23 6.01 -7.56
C ALA A 76 12.34 6.92 -7.03
N LEU A 77 13.57 6.71 -7.49
CA LEU A 77 14.68 7.59 -7.14
C LEU A 77 14.43 9.02 -7.64
N ALA A 78 13.92 9.14 -8.87
CA ALA A 78 13.60 10.45 -9.43
C ALA A 78 12.48 11.14 -8.64
N MET A 79 11.48 10.36 -8.21
CA MET A 79 10.40 10.88 -7.38
C MET A 79 10.92 11.39 -6.03
N ALA A 80 11.77 10.60 -5.39
CA ALA A 80 12.36 10.98 -4.11
C ALA A 80 13.17 12.26 -4.27
N ASP A 81 13.96 12.36 -5.33
CA ASP A 81 14.74 13.55 -5.62
C ASP A 81 13.85 14.76 -5.87
N TYR A 82 12.77 14.59 -6.62
CA TYR A 82 11.81 15.66 -6.85
C TYR A 82 11.20 16.16 -5.55
N LEU A 83 10.87 15.24 -4.65
CA LEU A 83 10.27 15.56 -3.36
C LEU A 83 11.32 15.97 -2.32
N LYS A 84 12.60 15.84 -2.63
CA LYS A 84 13.73 16.16 -1.74
C LYS A 84 13.70 15.32 -0.47
N VAL A 85 13.40 14.05 -0.64
CA VAL A 85 13.42 13.07 0.44
C VAL A 85 14.29 11.88 0.03
N ARG A 86 14.60 11.03 1.00
CA ARG A 86 15.32 9.79 0.68
C ARG A 86 14.36 8.81 0.02
N LEU A 87 14.91 7.92 -0.81
CA LEU A 87 14.12 6.87 -1.43
C LEU A 87 13.30 6.10 -0.38
N THR A 88 13.95 5.71 0.71
CA THR A 88 13.32 4.92 1.76
C THR A 88 12.24 5.69 2.53
N SER A 89 12.14 6.97 2.33
CA SER A 89 11.10 7.80 2.96
C SER A 89 9.85 7.94 2.12
N LEU A 90 9.83 7.40 0.91
CA LEU A 90 8.66 7.53 0.03
C LEU A 90 7.37 6.99 0.67
N PRO A 91 7.35 5.81 1.30
CA PRO A 91 6.12 5.35 1.92
C PRO A 91 5.60 6.31 2.97
N LYS A 92 6.50 6.86 3.77
CA LYS A 92 6.13 7.81 4.81
C LYS A 92 5.63 9.13 4.21
N GLU A 93 6.21 9.53 3.09
CA GLU A 93 5.78 10.72 2.37
C GLU A 93 4.33 10.58 1.90
N ILE A 94 3.97 9.42 1.39
CA ILE A 94 2.60 9.13 1.00
C ILE A 94 1.69 9.15 2.22
N LEU A 95 2.12 8.56 3.33
CA LEU A 95 1.35 8.57 4.57
C LEU A 95 1.08 10.00 5.04
N GLU A 96 2.09 10.85 5.02
CA GLU A 96 1.94 12.23 5.48
C GLU A 96 0.98 13.03 4.62
N ARG A 97 0.95 12.76 3.32
CA ARG A 97 0.12 13.51 2.38
C ARG A 97 -1.31 12.99 2.29
N PHE A 98 -1.51 11.70 2.45
CA PHE A 98 -2.79 11.05 2.17
C PHE A 98 -3.38 10.31 3.36
N GLY A 99 -2.66 10.19 4.44
CA GLY A 99 -3.08 9.42 5.61
C GLY A 99 -3.85 10.23 6.65
N ASP A 100 -4.02 11.53 6.44
CA ASP A 100 -4.72 12.38 7.42
C ASP A 100 -6.22 12.37 7.14
N TRP A 101 -6.90 11.43 7.77
CA TRP A 101 -8.35 11.33 7.69
C TRP A 101 -8.87 11.02 9.08
N SER A 102 -9.92 11.72 9.48
CA SER A 102 -10.45 11.64 10.83
C SER A 102 -11.75 10.86 10.91
N ASP A 103 -12.42 10.67 9.78
CA ASP A 103 -13.69 9.97 9.74
C ASP A 103 -13.49 8.53 9.31
N ILE A 104 -14.47 7.69 9.62
CA ILE A 104 -14.47 6.31 9.19
C ILE A 104 -14.59 6.28 7.67
N ALA A 105 -13.60 5.69 7.01
CA ALA A 105 -13.60 5.60 5.56
C ALA A 105 -14.47 4.44 5.09
N VAL A 106 -15.17 4.65 3.98
CA VAL A 106 -15.85 3.56 3.29
C VAL A 106 -15.02 3.16 2.07
N PRO A 107 -15.21 1.94 1.53
CA PRO A 107 -14.37 1.45 0.43
C PRO A 107 -14.28 2.40 -0.76
N SER A 108 -15.35 3.07 -1.14
CA SER A 108 -15.32 4.02 -2.25
C SER A 108 -14.43 5.21 -1.97
N GLU A 109 -14.34 5.65 -0.72
CA GLU A 109 -13.43 6.72 -0.33
C GLU A 109 -11.98 6.28 -0.38
N VAL A 110 -11.73 5.03 0.02
CA VAL A 110 -10.38 4.46 -0.05
C VAL A 110 -9.92 4.38 -1.51
N GLU A 111 -10.80 3.95 -2.41
CA GLU A 111 -10.48 3.92 -3.84
C GLU A 111 -10.19 5.32 -4.38
N ALA A 112 -10.94 6.31 -3.93
CA ALA A 112 -10.71 7.69 -4.34
C ALA A 112 -9.34 8.18 -3.88
N VAL A 113 -8.93 7.83 -2.67
CA VAL A 113 -7.60 8.18 -2.16
C VAL A 113 -6.52 7.50 -3.00
N PHE A 114 -6.73 6.22 -3.36
CA PHE A 114 -5.78 5.52 -4.21
C PHE A 114 -5.59 6.26 -5.55
N LYS A 115 -6.68 6.68 -6.15
CA LYS A 115 -6.62 7.45 -7.40
C LYS A 115 -5.88 8.77 -7.20
N ASP A 116 -6.12 9.44 -6.09
CA ASP A 116 -5.42 10.69 -5.79
C ASP A 116 -3.92 10.46 -5.64
N ILE A 117 -3.52 9.33 -5.04
CA ILE A 117 -2.10 8.98 -4.93
C ILE A 117 -1.51 8.76 -6.32
N LEU A 118 -2.22 8.05 -7.19
CA LEU A 118 -1.74 7.84 -8.57
C LEU A 118 -1.56 9.15 -9.30
N ASP A 119 -2.52 10.07 -9.16
CA ASP A 119 -2.43 11.39 -9.78
C ASP A 119 -1.25 12.18 -9.22
N PHE A 120 -1.01 12.07 -7.92
CA PHE A 120 0.14 12.71 -7.30
C PHE A 120 1.45 12.18 -7.88
N MET A 121 1.57 10.86 -8.06
CA MET A 121 2.77 10.27 -8.64
C MET A 121 3.00 10.77 -10.06
N ILE A 122 1.94 10.89 -10.84
CA ILE A 122 2.04 11.44 -12.20
C ILE A 122 2.53 12.90 -12.13
N SER A 123 2.04 13.66 -11.17
CA SER A 123 2.47 15.05 -11.01
C SER A 123 3.94 15.17 -10.62
N CYS A 124 4.50 14.13 -10.03
CA CYS A 124 5.94 14.05 -9.74
C CYS A 124 6.76 13.63 -10.95
N GLY A 125 6.10 13.38 -12.09
CA GLY A 125 6.79 13.02 -13.32
C GLY A 125 7.17 11.56 -13.43
N VAL A 126 6.60 10.69 -12.60
CA VAL A 126 6.95 9.28 -12.63
C VAL A 126 5.86 8.46 -13.30
N ARG A 127 6.25 7.31 -13.81
CA ARG A 127 5.36 6.35 -14.41
C ARG A 127 5.19 5.17 -13.45
N TYR A 128 4.03 4.55 -13.52
CA TYR A 128 3.76 3.35 -12.75
C TYR A 128 3.08 2.32 -13.63
N GLN A 129 3.14 1.07 -13.21
CA GLN A 129 2.43 -0.02 -13.84
C GLN A 129 1.38 -0.53 -12.88
N LEU A 130 0.17 -0.74 -13.37
CA LEU A 130 -0.88 -1.34 -12.55
C LEU A 130 -0.88 -2.85 -12.76
N LYS A 131 -0.89 -3.59 -11.66
CA LYS A 131 -1.01 -5.04 -11.65
C LYS A 131 -2.12 -5.41 -10.71
N SER A 132 -2.91 -6.40 -11.08
CA SER A 132 -3.98 -6.89 -10.23
C SER A 132 -3.82 -8.37 -9.97
N ASN A 133 -4.15 -8.80 -8.75
CA ASN A 133 -4.26 -10.21 -8.43
C ASN A 133 -5.43 -10.42 -7.48
N ARG A 134 -5.83 -11.65 -7.36
CA ARG A 134 -6.90 -12.08 -6.46
C ARG A 134 -6.35 -12.98 -5.40
#